data_c4ca5417d0ef56ded67f27ab0c84d70e
#
_entry.id   c4ca5417d0ef56ded67f27ab0c84d70e
#
_cell.length_a   1.000
_cell.length_b   1.000
_cell.length_c   1.000
_cell.angle_alpha   90.00
_cell.angle_beta   90.00
_cell.angle_gamma   90.00
#
_symmetry.space_group_name_H-M   'P 1'
#
loop_
_entity.id
_entity.type
_entity.pdbx_description
1 polymer ?
#
loop_
_entity_poly.entity_id
_entity_poly.type
_entity_poly.pdbx_seq_one_letter_code
_entity_poly.pdbx_strand_id
1 'polypeptide(L)'
;MTRHLITSAIPYINGIKHLGNLVGSQLPADLYARYLRARGHEVLFLCATDEHGTPAELAAAKAGKPVEEYCAEMHEVQARIAEGFGLSFDHFGRSSSLQNQKLTQHFAGALYDQGLIEEVEQRQIYSRTDGRFLPDRYVEGTCPNCGFEDARGDQCDNCTKQLDPEDLINPRSTVSGATDLEMRATKHLFLRQSQMKDKLDIWINSKADWPVLTTSIAKKWLHDGDGLQDRGITRDLSWGVPVKRGDEDWPGMEGKVFYVWFDAPIEYIACAQEWVDAGKGSDWESWWR
;
A
#
# COMPACT_ATOMS: atom_id res chain seq x y z
N MET A 1 8.39 16.05 30.13
CA MET A 1 8.14 16.23 28.68
C MET A 1 8.39 14.87 28.02
N THR A 2 7.43 14.29 27.35
CA THR A 2 7.57 13.03 26.60
C THR A 2 7.43 13.32 25.11
N ARG A 3 8.03 12.48 24.29
CA ARG A 3 8.00 12.58 22.84
C ARG A 3 6.91 11.64 22.29
N HIS A 4 6.12 12.13 21.35
CA HIS A 4 5.04 11.38 20.74
C HIS A 4 5.09 11.50 19.22
N LEU A 5 5.21 10.36 18.54
CA LEU A 5 4.97 10.25 17.11
C LEU A 5 3.50 9.86 16.89
N ILE A 6 2.80 10.65 16.10
CA ILE A 6 1.41 10.41 15.74
C ILE A 6 1.35 10.26 14.22
N THR A 7 0.70 9.22 13.75
CA THR A 7 0.40 9.02 12.34
C THR A 7 -1.10 8.85 12.15
N SER A 8 -1.63 9.30 11.03
CA SER A 8 -2.99 8.99 10.60
C SER A 8 -2.97 8.15 9.33
N ALA A 9 -4.02 7.38 9.10
CA ALA A 9 -4.09 6.53 7.90
C ALA A 9 -3.88 7.38 6.63
N ILE A 10 -2.98 6.93 5.77
CA ILE A 10 -2.72 7.55 4.48
C ILE A 10 -3.86 7.19 3.52
N PRO A 11 -4.58 8.17 2.96
CA PRO A 11 -5.66 7.90 2.03
C PRO A 11 -5.13 7.60 0.62
N TYR A 12 -5.81 6.71 -0.09
CA TYR A 12 -5.57 6.49 -1.51
C TYR A 12 -5.73 7.78 -2.33
N ILE A 13 -4.89 7.92 -3.36
CA ILE A 13 -4.85 9.07 -4.25
C ILE A 13 -5.94 9.05 -5.35
N ASN A 14 -6.73 8.01 -5.45
CA ASN A 14 -7.68 7.75 -6.52
C ASN A 14 -8.90 8.70 -6.57
N GLY A 15 -8.92 9.73 -5.74
CA GLY A 15 -9.97 10.75 -5.73
C GLY A 15 -9.91 11.71 -4.56
N ILE A 16 -10.91 12.60 -4.50
CA ILE A 16 -11.07 13.55 -3.40
C ILE A 16 -11.46 12.80 -2.12
N LYS A 17 -10.86 13.17 -0.99
CA LYS A 17 -11.22 12.61 0.32
C LYS A 17 -12.69 12.86 0.63
N HIS A 18 -13.38 11.82 1.08
CA HIS A 18 -14.71 11.96 1.65
C HIS A 18 -14.63 12.16 3.18
N LEU A 19 -15.74 12.60 3.78
CA LEU A 19 -15.79 12.87 5.24
C LEU A 19 -15.34 11.67 6.08
N GLY A 20 -15.57 10.44 5.64
CA GLY A 20 -15.13 9.24 6.35
C GLY A 20 -13.61 9.14 6.55
N ASN A 21 -12.81 9.57 5.56
CA ASN A 21 -11.36 9.61 5.70
C ASN A 21 -10.93 10.63 6.77
N LEU A 22 -11.58 11.79 6.80
CA LEU A 22 -11.28 12.86 7.76
C LEU A 22 -11.72 12.47 9.18
N VAL A 23 -13.00 12.10 9.35
CA VAL A 23 -13.60 11.83 10.67
C VAL A 23 -13.09 10.52 11.26
N GLY A 24 -12.83 9.51 10.43
CA GLY A 24 -12.39 8.19 10.88
C GLY A 24 -10.92 8.10 11.29
N SER A 25 -10.06 9.02 10.80
CA SER A 25 -8.62 8.95 11.04
C SER A 25 -7.97 10.29 11.32
N GLN A 26 -8.03 11.24 10.37
CA GLN A 26 -7.19 12.43 10.41
C GLN A 26 -7.59 13.42 11.51
N LEU A 27 -8.89 13.71 11.66
CA LEU A 27 -9.39 14.63 12.71
C LEU A 27 -9.16 14.11 14.13
N PRO A 28 -9.42 12.81 14.46
CA PRO A 28 -9.10 12.29 15.78
C PRO A 28 -7.60 12.36 16.10
N ALA A 29 -6.74 12.07 15.11
CA ALA A 29 -5.29 12.15 15.28
C ALA A 29 -4.83 13.60 15.49
N ASP A 30 -5.38 14.56 14.73
CA ASP A 30 -5.10 16.00 14.89
C ASP A 30 -5.53 16.51 16.27
N LEU A 31 -6.73 16.15 16.70
CA LEU A 31 -7.22 16.52 18.04
C LEU A 31 -6.28 16.02 19.13
N TYR A 32 -5.82 14.78 19.02
CA TYR A 32 -4.88 14.19 19.98
C TYR A 32 -3.50 14.86 19.92
N ALA A 33 -2.99 15.17 18.73
CA ALA A 33 -1.74 15.90 18.55
C ALA A 33 -1.78 17.28 19.21
N ARG A 34 -2.87 18.03 18.99
CA ARG A 34 -3.10 19.35 19.63
C ARG A 34 -3.20 19.25 21.14
N TYR A 35 -3.92 18.25 21.66
CA TYR A 35 -4.03 18.01 23.09
C TYR A 35 -2.64 17.77 23.71
N LEU A 36 -1.81 16.92 23.12
CA LEU A 36 -0.47 16.64 23.64
C LEU A 36 0.46 17.85 23.57
N ARG A 37 0.41 18.62 22.47
CA ARG A 37 1.17 19.88 22.35
C ARG A 37 0.73 20.89 23.42
N ALA A 38 -0.59 21.03 23.65
CA ALA A 38 -1.12 21.91 24.70
C ALA A 38 -0.69 21.46 26.11
N ARG A 39 -0.41 20.16 26.32
CA ARG A 39 0.14 19.61 27.56
C ARG A 39 1.66 19.77 27.67
N GLY A 40 2.32 20.38 26.70
CA GLY A 40 3.77 20.63 26.68
C GLY A 40 4.61 19.40 26.29
N HIS A 41 4.01 18.42 25.61
CA HIS A 41 4.76 17.32 25.03
C HIS A 41 5.37 17.71 23.67
N GLU A 42 6.45 17.03 23.30
CA GLU A 42 7.03 17.10 21.96
C GLU A 42 6.25 16.15 21.04
N VAL A 43 5.69 16.67 19.94
CA VAL A 43 4.82 15.91 19.06
C VAL A 43 5.26 16.06 17.62
N LEU A 44 5.46 14.94 16.92
CA LEU A 44 5.59 14.87 15.48
C LEU A 44 4.31 14.21 14.92
N PHE A 45 3.53 14.95 14.15
CA PHE A 45 2.28 14.48 13.54
C PHE A 45 2.41 14.40 12.03
N LEU A 46 2.37 13.18 11.49
CA LEU A 46 2.62 12.87 10.09
C LEU A 46 1.39 12.24 9.42
N CYS A 47 1.22 12.56 8.15
CA CYS A 47 0.33 11.89 7.23
C CYS A 47 0.92 11.98 5.82
N ALA A 48 0.41 11.19 4.89
CA ALA A 48 0.85 11.18 3.50
C ALA A 48 -0.31 10.82 2.56
N THR A 49 -0.07 10.84 1.26
CA THR A 49 -0.95 10.25 0.25
C THR A 49 -0.41 8.88 -0.16
N ASP A 50 -1.31 7.89 -0.28
CA ASP A 50 -1.01 6.56 -0.82
C ASP A 50 -1.22 6.59 -2.35
N GLU A 51 -0.10 6.63 -3.09
CA GLU A 51 -0.09 6.97 -4.52
C GLU A 51 0.12 5.78 -5.45
N HIS A 52 0.52 4.62 -4.93
CA HIS A 52 0.88 3.48 -5.73
C HIS A 52 -0.28 2.49 -5.96
N GLY A 53 -0.08 1.59 -6.92
CA GLY A 53 -0.98 0.48 -7.21
C GLY A 53 -2.10 0.81 -8.19
N THR A 54 -2.85 -0.23 -8.49
CA THR A 54 -3.95 -0.24 -9.49
C THR A 54 -4.97 0.89 -9.35
N PRO A 55 -5.41 1.29 -8.12
CA PRO A 55 -6.42 2.35 -8.01
C PRO A 55 -5.94 3.69 -8.57
N ALA A 56 -4.67 4.04 -8.39
CA ALA A 56 -4.10 5.27 -8.92
C ALA A 56 -3.97 5.23 -10.46
N GLU A 57 -3.45 4.11 -11.00
CA GLU A 57 -3.34 3.93 -12.46
C GLU A 57 -4.71 4.02 -13.16
N LEU A 58 -5.74 3.34 -12.62
CA LEU A 58 -7.09 3.38 -13.19
C LEU A 58 -7.73 4.78 -13.10
N ALA A 59 -7.52 5.49 -12.01
CA ALA A 59 -8.03 6.85 -11.85
C ALA A 59 -7.35 7.82 -12.82
N ALA A 60 -6.03 7.70 -13.00
CA ALA A 60 -5.26 8.48 -13.95
C ALA A 60 -5.69 8.21 -15.40
N ALA A 61 -5.85 6.94 -15.77
CA ALA A 61 -6.33 6.53 -17.09
C ALA A 61 -7.73 7.10 -17.38
N LYS A 62 -8.63 7.04 -16.40
CA LYS A 62 -9.98 7.64 -16.51
C LYS A 62 -9.94 9.16 -16.67
N ALA A 63 -8.95 9.82 -16.05
CA ALA A 63 -8.71 11.26 -16.19
C ALA A 63 -7.99 11.63 -17.49
N GLY A 64 -7.51 10.66 -18.27
CA GLY A 64 -6.72 10.87 -19.48
C GLY A 64 -5.34 11.48 -19.23
N LYS A 65 -4.74 11.18 -18.06
CA LYS A 65 -3.45 11.74 -17.62
C LYS A 65 -2.41 10.67 -17.36
N PRO A 66 -1.11 11.00 -17.49
CA PRO A 66 -0.04 10.19 -16.89
C PRO A 66 -0.26 10.02 -15.39
N VAL A 67 0.01 8.83 -14.86
CA VAL A 67 -0.29 8.51 -13.45
C VAL A 67 0.51 9.39 -12.48
N GLU A 68 1.75 9.69 -12.79
CA GLU A 68 2.61 10.57 -11.98
C GLU A 68 2.04 11.99 -11.88
N GLU A 69 1.58 12.55 -13.01
CA GLU A 69 0.95 13.88 -13.05
C GLU A 69 -0.36 13.89 -12.27
N TYR A 70 -1.20 12.87 -12.47
CA TYR A 70 -2.46 12.72 -11.75
C TYR A 70 -2.24 12.65 -10.24
N CYS A 71 -1.29 11.84 -9.78
CA CYS A 71 -0.95 11.72 -8.37
C CYS A 71 -0.42 13.03 -7.79
N ALA A 72 0.44 13.75 -8.51
CA ALA A 72 0.95 15.04 -8.08
C ALA A 72 -0.17 16.08 -7.88
N GLU A 73 -1.07 16.20 -8.85
CA GLU A 73 -2.22 17.12 -8.74
C GLU A 73 -3.16 16.75 -7.60
N MET A 74 -3.44 15.45 -7.45
CA MET A 74 -4.36 14.96 -6.43
C MET A 74 -3.77 15.09 -5.02
N HIS A 75 -2.43 14.92 -4.88
CA HIS A 75 -1.72 15.22 -3.64
C HIS A 75 -1.94 16.67 -3.22
N GLU A 76 -1.75 17.63 -4.13
CA GLU A 76 -1.98 19.04 -3.87
C GLU A 76 -3.45 19.34 -3.48
N VAL A 77 -4.41 18.68 -4.14
CA VAL A 77 -5.83 18.78 -3.78
C VAL A 77 -6.05 18.29 -2.36
N GLN A 78 -5.49 17.13 -2.00
CA GLN A 78 -5.67 16.56 -0.68
C GLN A 78 -4.94 17.37 0.41
N ALA A 79 -3.78 17.97 0.10
CA ALA A 79 -3.08 18.88 1.01
C ALA A 79 -3.92 20.15 1.30
N ARG A 80 -4.49 20.77 0.26
CA ARG A 80 -5.40 21.92 0.44
C ARG A 80 -6.67 21.57 1.24
N ILE A 81 -7.21 20.36 1.08
CA ILE A 81 -8.33 19.89 1.91
C ILE A 81 -7.90 19.79 3.37
N ALA A 82 -6.73 19.20 3.63
CA ALA A 82 -6.20 19.10 4.99
C ALA A 82 -5.99 20.48 5.63
N GLU A 83 -5.44 21.43 4.88
CA GLU A 83 -5.29 22.82 5.31
C GLU A 83 -6.64 23.49 5.58
N GLY A 84 -7.62 23.31 4.68
CA GLY A 84 -8.97 23.86 4.83
C GLY A 84 -9.73 23.35 6.07
N PHE A 85 -9.44 22.13 6.52
CA PHE A 85 -9.92 21.57 7.79
C PHE A 85 -9.03 21.95 8.98
N GLY A 86 -7.94 22.69 8.76
CA GLY A 86 -7.02 23.13 9.79
C GLY A 86 -6.22 21.98 10.42
N LEU A 87 -5.99 20.88 9.69
CA LEU A 87 -5.18 19.75 10.19
C LEU A 87 -3.74 20.21 10.40
N SER A 88 -3.18 19.92 11.57
CA SER A 88 -1.88 20.44 12.03
C SER A 88 -0.73 19.46 11.80
N PHE A 89 -0.68 18.83 10.61
CA PHE A 89 0.46 17.98 10.25
C PHE A 89 1.78 18.77 10.29
N ASP A 90 2.81 18.18 10.88
CA ASP A 90 4.17 18.71 10.77
C ASP A 90 4.74 18.43 9.37
N HIS A 91 4.32 17.32 8.77
CA HIS A 91 4.59 17.01 7.37
C HIS A 91 3.44 16.20 6.76
N PHE A 92 3.17 16.48 5.48
CA PHE A 92 2.21 15.74 4.64
C PHE A 92 2.98 15.21 3.44
N GLY A 93 3.38 13.92 3.52
CA GLY A 93 4.29 13.25 2.60
C GLY A 93 3.59 12.55 1.43
N ARG A 94 4.36 11.77 0.68
CA ARG A 94 3.90 11.05 -0.51
C ARG A 94 4.54 9.67 -0.60
N SER A 95 3.77 8.60 -0.79
CA SER A 95 4.36 7.27 -0.98
C SER A 95 5.19 7.16 -2.27
N SER A 96 5.02 8.08 -3.22
CA SER A 96 5.88 8.19 -4.41
C SER A 96 7.18 8.96 -4.19
N SER A 97 7.50 9.35 -2.94
CA SER A 97 8.73 10.07 -2.61
C SER A 97 9.98 9.23 -2.81
N LEU A 98 11.11 9.90 -3.03
CA LEU A 98 12.40 9.23 -3.13
C LEU A 98 12.80 8.56 -1.81
N GLN A 99 12.39 9.13 -0.68
CA GLN A 99 12.62 8.58 0.66
C GLN A 99 11.90 7.25 0.82
N ASN A 100 10.61 7.18 0.45
CA ASN A 100 9.86 5.93 0.49
C ASN A 100 10.44 4.88 -0.46
N GLN A 101 10.82 5.29 -1.68
CA GLN A 101 11.46 4.39 -2.63
C GLN A 101 12.72 3.74 -2.04
N LYS A 102 13.63 4.55 -1.48
CA LYS A 102 14.89 4.06 -0.91
C LYS A 102 14.68 3.15 0.30
N LEU A 103 13.77 3.55 1.19
CA LEU A 103 13.46 2.75 2.39
C LEU A 103 12.79 1.43 2.02
N THR A 104 11.86 1.42 1.08
CA THR A 104 11.20 0.19 0.59
C THR A 104 12.21 -0.78 0.01
N GLN A 105 13.12 -0.30 -0.84
CA GLN A 105 14.20 -1.12 -1.41
C GLN A 105 15.17 -1.61 -0.33
N HIS A 106 15.51 -0.77 0.66
CA HIS A 106 16.35 -1.14 1.78
C HIS A 106 15.71 -2.24 2.65
N PHE A 107 14.44 -2.08 3.03
CA PHE A 107 13.73 -3.10 3.83
C PHE A 107 13.59 -4.42 3.09
N ALA A 108 13.27 -4.38 1.80
CA ALA A 108 13.20 -5.59 0.98
C ALA A 108 14.56 -6.31 0.93
N GLY A 109 15.65 -5.57 0.71
CA GLY A 109 17.00 -6.12 0.73
C GLY A 109 17.37 -6.74 2.08
N ALA A 110 17.09 -6.05 3.19
CA ALA A 110 17.36 -6.54 4.53
C ALA A 110 16.54 -7.81 4.89
N LEU A 111 15.29 -7.90 4.44
CA LEU A 111 14.46 -9.09 4.62
C LEU A 111 14.96 -10.27 3.78
N TYR A 112 15.41 -10.01 2.55
CA TYR A 112 16.02 -11.02 1.70
C TYR A 112 17.30 -11.59 2.32
N ASP A 113 18.17 -10.73 2.83
CA ASP A 113 19.41 -11.13 3.48
C ASP A 113 19.19 -11.98 4.75
N GLN A 114 18.01 -11.84 5.37
CA GLN A 114 17.58 -12.67 6.50
C GLN A 114 16.84 -13.95 6.07
N GLY A 115 16.70 -14.23 4.76
CA GLY A 115 16.00 -15.41 4.24
C GLY A 115 14.47 -15.34 4.40
N LEU A 116 13.92 -14.13 4.61
CA LEU A 116 12.48 -13.91 4.77
C LEU A 116 11.78 -13.53 3.46
N ILE A 117 12.51 -13.45 2.36
CA ILE A 117 11.95 -13.29 1.01
C ILE A 117 12.35 -14.50 0.16
N GLU A 118 11.37 -15.00 -0.60
CA GLU A 118 11.51 -16.11 -1.54
C GLU A 118 11.05 -15.67 -2.94
N GLU A 119 11.75 -16.16 -3.97
CA GLU A 119 11.32 -16.01 -5.37
C GLU A 119 10.37 -17.14 -5.74
N VAL A 120 9.16 -16.78 -6.17
CA VAL A 120 8.13 -17.75 -6.56
C VAL A 120 7.70 -17.48 -7.99
N GLU A 121 7.71 -18.54 -8.81
CA GLU A 121 7.12 -18.49 -10.15
C GLU A 121 5.60 -18.71 -10.04
N GLN A 122 4.84 -17.81 -10.62
CA GLN A 122 3.40 -17.90 -10.70
C GLN A 122 2.93 -17.80 -12.16
N ARG A 123 1.72 -18.27 -12.43
CA ARG A 123 1.07 -18.04 -13.71
C ARG A 123 0.06 -16.90 -13.53
N GLN A 124 0.11 -15.93 -14.42
CA GLN A 124 -0.80 -14.78 -14.41
C GLN A 124 -1.32 -14.52 -15.82
N ILE A 125 -2.48 -13.89 -15.89
CA ILE A 125 -3.08 -13.47 -17.16
C ILE A 125 -2.24 -12.36 -17.80
N TYR A 126 -1.91 -12.55 -19.07
CA TYR A 126 -1.22 -11.60 -19.91
C TYR A 126 -2.13 -11.23 -21.10
N SER A 127 -2.30 -9.96 -21.37
CA SER A 127 -2.97 -9.47 -22.59
C SER A 127 -1.94 -9.21 -23.68
N ARG A 128 -2.14 -9.85 -24.83
CA ARG A 128 -1.28 -9.61 -26.00
C ARG A 128 -1.49 -8.22 -26.57
N THR A 129 -2.75 -7.78 -26.64
CA THR A 129 -3.11 -6.44 -27.12
C THR A 129 -2.51 -5.35 -26.22
N ASP A 130 -2.62 -5.50 -24.89
CA ASP A 130 -2.08 -4.50 -23.94
C ASP A 130 -0.56 -4.62 -23.75
N GLY A 131 0.04 -5.76 -24.18
CA GLY A 131 1.46 -6.02 -24.06
C GLY A 131 1.93 -6.15 -22.60
N ARG A 132 1.03 -6.51 -21.65
CA ARG A 132 1.32 -6.53 -20.21
C ARG A 132 0.59 -7.63 -19.46
N PHE A 133 1.09 -7.98 -18.28
CA PHE A 133 0.34 -8.75 -17.30
C PHE A 133 -0.83 -7.92 -16.76
N LEU A 134 -1.92 -8.60 -16.48
CA LEU A 134 -3.15 -8.02 -15.92
C LEU A 134 -3.33 -8.52 -14.49
N PRO A 135 -2.93 -7.75 -13.46
CA PRO A 135 -3.28 -8.08 -12.08
C PRO A 135 -4.79 -8.11 -11.88
N ASP A 136 -5.23 -8.80 -10.87
CA ASP A 136 -6.61 -9.21 -10.59
C ASP A 136 -7.70 -8.23 -11.03
N ARG A 137 -7.59 -6.95 -10.71
CA ARG A 137 -8.59 -5.91 -11.05
C ARG A 137 -8.50 -5.38 -12.48
N TYR A 138 -7.47 -5.77 -13.22
CA TYR A 138 -7.35 -5.48 -14.66
C TYR A 138 -8.04 -6.53 -15.54
N VAL A 139 -8.57 -7.58 -14.92
CA VAL A 139 -9.41 -8.58 -15.60
C VAL A 139 -10.84 -8.45 -15.10
N GLU A 140 -11.78 -8.40 -15.99
CA GLU A 140 -13.21 -8.47 -15.71
C GLU A 140 -13.87 -9.50 -16.61
N GLY A 141 -15.02 -10.00 -16.16
CA GLY A 141 -15.79 -10.99 -16.91
C GLY A 141 -17.05 -11.40 -16.16
N THR A 142 -17.72 -12.44 -16.63
CA THR A 142 -18.94 -12.91 -15.99
C THR A 142 -18.60 -13.78 -14.78
N CYS A 143 -19.20 -13.44 -13.64
CA CYS A 143 -19.06 -14.21 -12.39
C CYS A 143 -19.66 -15.62 -12.55
N PRO A 144 -18.89 -16.69 -12.30
CA PRO A 144 -19.41 -18.06 -12.42
C PRO A 144 -20.47 -18.40 -11.35
N ASN A 145 -20.55 -17.62 -10.27
CA ASN A 145 -21.48 -17.87 -9.17
C ASN A 145 -22.84 -17.19 -9.35
N CYS A 146 -22.88 -15.95 -9.84
CA CYS A 146 -24.13 -15.18 -9.89
C CYS A 146 -24.48 -14.62 -11.27
N GLY A 147 -23.63 -14.80 -12.29
CA GLY A 147 -23.87 -14.33 -13.65
C GLY A 147 -23.67 -12.82 -13.86
N PHE A 148 -23.13 -12.09 -12.88
CA PHE A 148 -22.83 -10.68 -13.04
C PHE A 148 -21.73 -10.49 -14.08
N GLU A 149 -21.96 -9.67 -15.12
CA GLU A 149 -21.11 -9.61 -16.32
C GLU A 149 -19.82 -8.77 -16.14
N ASP A 150 -19.77 -7.92 -15.11
CA ASP A 150 -18.64 -7.01 -14.84
C ASP A 150 -17.91 -7.38 -13.54
N ALA A 151 -17.87 -8.67 -13.19
CA ALA A 151 -17.14 -9.14 -12.02
C ALA A 151 -15.63 -8.97 -12.22
N ARG A 152 -14.95 -8.49 -11.17
CA ARG A 152 -13.49 -8.35 -11.14
C ARG A 152 -12.82 -9.68 -10.82
N GLY A 153 -11.56 -9.81 -11.24
CA GLY A 153 -10.80 -11.04 -11.05
C GLY A 153 -10.43 -11.36 -9.60
N ASP A 154 -10.56 -10.42 -8.65
CA ASP A 154 -10.30 -10.64 -7.22
C ASP A 154 -11.60 -10.92 -6.43
N GLN A 155 -12.71 -10.27 -6.81
CA GLN A 155 -13.98 -10.40 -6.11
C GLN A 155 -15.13 -9.91 -6.98
N CYS A 156 -16.24 -10.61 -6.92
CA CYS A 156 -17.47 -10.16 -7.58
C CYS A 156 -18.13 -9.03 -6.79
N ASP A 157 -18.30 -7.86 -7.41
CA ASP A 157 -18.92 -6.69 -6.79
C ASP A 157 -20.40 -6.90 -6.44
N ASN A 158 -21.08 -7.88 -7.11
CA ASN A 158 -22.50 -8.16 -6.86
C ASN A 158 -22.73 -9.18 -5.74
N CYS A 159 -22.03 -10.33 -5.75
CA CYS A 159 -22.26 -11.40 -4.77
C CYS A 159 -21.13 -11.55 -3.74
N THR A 160 -20.13 -10.70 -3.78
CA THR A 160 -18.99 -10.64 -2.87
C THR A 160 -18.12 -11.91 -2.80
N LYS A 161 -18.35 -12.90 -3.68
CA LYS A 161 -17.52 -14.09 -3.76
C LYS A 161 -16.11 -13.70 -4.21
N GLN A 162 -15.10 -14.21 -3.52
CA GLN A 162 -13.72 -14.16 -3.97
C GLN A 162 -13.57 -15.00 -5.26
N LEU A 163 -12.86 -14.47 -6.21
CA LEU A 163 -12.63 -15.06 -7.52
C LEU A 163 -11.13 -15.03 -7.82
N ASP A 164 -10.70 -15.97 -8.64
CA ASP A 164 -9.44 -15.85 -9.36
C ASP A 164 -9.76 -15.41 -10.81
N PRO A 165 -8.88 -14.62 -11.46
CA PRO A 165 -9.10 -14.19 -12.84
C PRO A 165 -9.37 -15.33 -13.83
N GLU A 166 -8.83 -16.53 -13.56
CA GLU A 166 -9.03 -17.74 -14.34
C GLU A 166 -10.46 -18.31 -14.23
N ASP A 167 -11.19 -17.99 -13.17
CA ASP A 167 -12.56 -18.47 -12.93
C ASP A 167 -13.59 -17.68 -13.74
N LEU A 168 -13.24 -16.47 -14.20
CA LEU A 168 -14.17 -15.62 -14.92
C LEU A 168 -14.59 -16.22 -16.27
N ILE A 169 -15.87 -16.16 -16.55
CA ILE A 169 -16.41 -16.52 -17.86
C ILE A 169 -16.24 -15.34 -18.81
N ASN A 170 -15.70 -15.59 -20.00
CA ASN A 170 -15.40 -14.58 -21.00
C ASN A 170 -14.55 -13.42 -20.44
N PRO A 171 -13.37 -13.70 -19.87
CA PRO A 171 -12.52 -12.67 -19.30
C PRO A 171 -12.05 -11.69 -20.37
N ARG A 172 -11.96 -10.42 -19.99
CA ARG A 172 -11.45 -9.33 -20.84
C ARG A 172 -10.61 -8.36 -20.04
N SER A 173 -9.68 -7.68 -20.72
CA SER A 173 -8.90 -6.59 -20.13
C SER A 173 -9.80 -5.39 -19.84
N THR A 174 -9.70 -4.83 -18.63
CA THR A 174 -10.38 -3.56 -18.28
C THR A 174 -9.71 -2.35 -18.92
N VAL A 175 -8.49 -2.50 -19.48
CA VAL A 175 -7.73 -1.43 -20.11
C VAL A 175 -8.21 -1.20 -21.54
N SER A 176 -8.31 -2.27 -22.34
CA SER A 176 -8.60 -2.21 -23.77
C SER A 176 -9.89 -2.92 -24.17
N GLY A 177 -10.50 -3.71 -23.29
CA GLY A 177 -11.58 -4.64 -23.64
C GLY A 177 -11.09 -5.89 -24.38
N ALA A 178 -9.78 -6.06 -24.54
CA ALA A 178 -9.22 -7.19 -25.29
C ALA A 178 -9.52 -8.53 -24.60
N THR A 179 -9.79 -9.54 -25.43
CA THR A 179 -10.09 -10.92 -25.00
C THR A 179 -9.00 -11.92 -25.37
N ASP A 180 -7.91 -11.45 -25.98
CA ASP A 180 -6.74 -12.25 -26.38
C ASP A 180 -5.80 -12.52 -25.18
N LEU A 181 -6.40 -13.02 -24.11
CA LEU A 181 -5.73 -13.29 -22.85
C LEU A 181 -5.08 -14.66 -22.84
N GLU A 182 -3.89 -14.76 -22.26
CA GLU A 182 -3.20 -16.04 -22.08
C GLU A 182 -2.50 -16.12 -20.73
N MET A 183 -2.34 -17.33 -20.23
CA MET A 183 -1.59 -17.59 -18.99
C MET A 183 -0.09 -17.63 -19.27
N ARG A 184 0.68 -16.73 -18.67
CA ARG A 184 2.17 -16.70 -18.73
C ARG A 184 2.78 -16.87 -17.36
N ALA A 185 3.96 -17.51 -17.33
CA ALA A 185 4.76 -17.56 -16.12
C ALA A 185 5.39 -16.19 -15.84
N THR A 186 5.36 -15.79 -14.58
CA THR A 186 6.04 -14.60 -14.07
C THR A 186 6.61 -14.88 -12.69
N LYS A 187 7.76 -14.28 -12.35
CA LYS A 187 8.37 -14.45 -11.03
C LYS A 187 8.05 -13.27 -10.14
N HIS A 188 7.78 -13.56 -8.88
CA HIS A 188 7.50 -12.54 -7.85
C HIS A 188 8.28 -12.84 -6.57
N LEU A 189 8.55 -11.77 -5.80
CA LEU A 189 9.07 -11.89 -4.46
C LEU A 189 7.92 -12.11 -3.48
N PHE A 190 8.09 -13.09 -2.59
CA PHE A 190 7.14 -13.42 -1.53
C PHE A 190 7.78 -13.19 -0.18
N LEU A 191 7.10 -12.41 0.68
CA LEU A 191 7.48 -12.27 2.08
C LEU A 191 6.96 -13.49 2.86
N ARG A 192 7.88 -14.22 3.49
CA ARG A 192 7.62 -15.42 4.27
C ARG A 192 7.03 -15.09 5.64
N GLN A 193 5.84 -14.48 5.63
CA GLN A 193 5.15 -14.03 6.85
C GLN A 193 4.84 -15.20 7.79
N SER A 194 4.57 -16.38 7.26
CA SER A 194 4.33 -17.60 8.03
C SER A 194 5.46 -17.89 9.02
N GLN A 195 6.72 -17.61 8.65
CA GLN A 195 7.89 -17.79 9.52
C GLN A 195 8.03 -16.73 10.61
N MET A 196 7.30 -15.63 10.51
CA MET A 196 7.31 -14.54 11.48
C MET A 196 6.23 -14.71 12.56
N LYS A 197 5.31 -15.65 12.39
CA LYS A 197 4.11 -15.86 13.24
C LYS A 197 4.43 -15.86 14.73
N ASP A 198 5.36 -16.72 15.16
CA ASP A 198 5.67 -16.88 16.59
C ASP A 198 6.29 -15.62 17.19
N LYS A 199 7.18 -14.94 16.44
CA LYS A 199 7.77 -13.66 16.87
C LYS A 199 6.72 -12.57 17.00
N LEU A 200 5.78 -12.48 16.05
CA LEU A 200 4.69 -11.52 16.06
C LEU A 200 3.72 -11.81 17.22
N ASP A 201 3.40 -13.07 17.47
CA ASP A 201 2.52 -13.45 18.58
C ASP A 201 3.12 -13.07 19.94
N ILE A 202 4.40 -13.36 20.16
CA ILE A 202 5.13 -12.95 21.37
C ILE A 202 5.10 -11.43 21.51
N TRP A 203 5.39 -10.70 20.42
CA TRP A 203 5.43 -9.24 20.41
C TRP A 203 4.06 -8.63 20.71
N ILE A 204 2.98 -9.09 20.05
CA ILE A 204 1.62 -8.62 20.30
C ILE A 204 1.17 -8.91 21.73
N ASN A 205 1.48 -10.10 22.27
CA ASN A 205 1.15 -10.46 23.65
C ASN A 205 1.92 -9.61 24.69
N SER A 206 3.06 -9.03 24.32
CA SER A 206 3.80 -8.10 25.19
C SER A 206 3.18 -6.71 25.30
N LYS A 207 2.19 -6.37 24.45
CA LYS A 207 1.59 -5.03 24.37
C LYS A 207 0.36 -4.91 25.29
N ALA A 208 0.59 -4.93 26.58
CA ALA A 208 -0.50 -4.88 27.59
C ALA A 208 -1.35 -3.60 27.52
N ASP A 209 -0.75 -2.48 27.08
CA ASP A 209 -1.41 -1.17 27.02
C ASP A 209 -2.11 -0.90 25.69
N TRP A 210 -2.04 -1.83 24.73
CA TRP A 210 -2.73 -1.66 23.46
C TRP A 210 -4.24 -1.89 23.62
N PRO A 211 -5.07 -1.14 22.84
CA PRO A 211 -6.52 -1.38 22.85
C PRO A 211 -6.86 -2.83 22.51
N VAL A 212 -7.82 -3.40 23.25
CA VAL A 212 -8.27 -4.79 23.05
C VAL A 212 -8.68 -5.06 21.59
N LEU A 213 -9.32 -4.09 20.93
CA LEU A 213 -9.71 -4.22 19.52
C LEU A 213 -8.47 -4.44 18.63
N THR A 214 -7.41 -3.67 18.83
CA THR A 214 -6.16 -3.78 18.05
C THR A 214 -5.51 -5.15 18.21
N THR A 215 -5.35 -5.59 19.47
CA THR A 215 -4.71 -6.89 19.75
C THR A 215 -5.57 -8.08 19.31
N SER A 216 -6.90 -8.00 19.42
CA SER A 216 -7.80 -9.06 18.97
C SER A 216 -7.82 -9.21 17.44
N ILE A 217 -7.80 -8.11 16.70
CA ILE A 217 -7.71 -8.15 15.24
C ILE A 217 -6.36 -8.75 14.81
N ALA A 218 -5.25 -8.31 15.41
CA ALA A 218 -3.92 -8.84 15.11
C ALA A 218 -3.84 -10.36 15.39
N LYS A 219 -4.36 -10.82 16.53
CA LYS A 219 -4.41 -12.26 16.87
C LYS A 219 -5.30 -13.05 15.92
N LYS A 220 -6.40 -12.45 15.46
CA LYS A 220 -7.24 -13.07 14.45
C LYS A 220 -6.46 -13.36 13.15
N TRP A 221 -5.69 -12.40 12.66
CA TRP A 221 -4.83 -12.61 11.49
C TRP A 221 -3.75 -13.68 11.69
N LEU A 222 -3.25 -13.84 12.92
CA LEU A 222 -2.24 -14.85 13.24
C LEU A 222 -2.80 -16.26 13.37
N HIS A 223 -4.05 -16.42 13.83
CA HIS A 223 -4.55 -17.70 14.30
C HIS A 223 -5.82 -18.22 13.62
N ASP A 224 -6.65 -17.34 12.99
CA ASP A 224 -7.88 -17.78 12.36
C ASP A 224 -7.60 -18.43 10.99
N GLY A 225 -8.38 -19.46 10.66
CA GLY A 225 -8.24 -20.21 9.42
C GLY A 225 -6.85 -20.84 9.28
N ASP A 226 -6.21 -20.63 8.13
CA ASP A 226 -4.86 -21.14 7.85
C ASP A 226 -3.75 -20.31 8.51
N GLY A 227 -4.13 -19.26 9.27
CA GLY A 227 -3.21 -18.34 9.92
C GLY A 227 -2.49 -17.41 8.94
N LEU A 228 -1.34 -16.88 9.38
CA LEU A 228 -0.56 -15.93 8.59
C LEU A 228 0.11 -16.62 7.40
N GLN A 229 -0.29 -16.24 6.18
CA GLN A 229 0.20 -16.83 4.93
C GLN A 229 1.29 -15.95 4.28
N ASP A 230 2.19 -16.55 3.53
CA ASP A 230 3.18 -15.85 2.75
C ASP A 230 2.51 -14.97 1.67
N ARG A 231 3.08 -13.79 1.41
CA ARG A 231 2.46 -12.77 0.54
C ARG A 231 3.42 -12.29 -0.54
N GLY A 232 2.92 -12.27 -1.77
CA GLY A 232 3.60 -11.64 -2.89
C GLY A 232 3.72 -10.13 -2.70
N ILE A 233 4.97 -9.64 -2.67
CA ILE A 233 5.30 -8.22 -2.43
C ILE A 233 5.75 -7.48 -3.68
N THR A 234 5.62 -8.08 -4.86
CA THR A 234 5.91 -7.44 -6.15
C THR A 234 4.74 -7.59 -7.11
N ARG A 235 4.67 -6.72 -8.11
CA ARG A 235 3.62 -6.71 -9.13
C ARG A 235 4.20 -6.35 -10.50
N ASP A 236 3.59 -6.88 -11.56
CA ASP A 236 3.82 -6.51 -12.95
C ASP A 236 3.00 -5.25 -13.29
N LEU A 237 3.38 -4.13 -12.69
CA LEU A 237 2.78 -2.80 -12.90
C LEU A 237 3.86 -1.80 -13.31
N SER A 238 3.45 -0.70 -13.92
CA SER A 238 4.36 0.36 -14.34
C SER A 238 4.52 1.48 -13.29
N TRP A 239 3.58 1.59 -12.36
CA TRP A 239 3.55 2.63 -11.33
C TRP A 239 3.67 2.05 -9.92
N GLY A 240 4.76 2.40 -9.25
CA GLY A 240 5.11 1.93 -7.92
C GLY A 240 6.60 2.06 -7.67
N VAL A 241 7.06 1.63 -6.51
CA VAL A 241 8.48 1.59 -6.19
C VAL A 241 9.17 0.49 -7.01
N PRO A 242 10.14 0.81 -7.88
CA PRO A 242 10.86 -0.20 -8.68
C PRO A 242 11.56 -1.24 -7.81
N VAL A 243 11.51 -2.51 -8.22
CA VAL A 243 12.16 -3.60 -7.48
C VAL A 243 13.65 -3.56 -7.75
N LYS A 244 14.40 -2.99 -6.81
CA LYS A 244 15.86 -2.87 -6.85
C LYS A 244 16.49 -3.32 -5.55
N ARG A 245 17.78 -3.68 -5.62
CA ARG A 245 18.62 -3.98 -4.47
C ARG A 245 19.79 -2.98 -4.44
N GLY A 246 19.63 -1.92 -3.66
CA GLY A 246 20.48 -0.76 -3.78
C GLY A 246 20.24 -0.03 -5.12
N ASP A 247 21.32 0.27 -5.82
CA ASP A 247 21.24 0.95 -7.14
C ASP A 247 21.07 -0.03 -8.31
N GLU A 248 21.15 -1.35 -8.08
CA GLU A 248 21.09 -2.38 -9.10
C GLU A 248 19.66 -2.96 -9.22
N ASP A 249 19.29 -3.35 -10.43
CA ASP A 249 18.05 -4.09 -10.64
C ASP A 249 18.11 -5.45 -9.94
N TRP A 250 17.01 -5.86 -9.33
CA TRP A 250 16.91 -7.17 -8.71
C TRP A 250 16.78 -8.24 -9.81
N PRO A 251 17.71 -9.21 -9.92
CA PRO A 251 17.69 -10.16 -11.01
C PRO A 251 16.36 -10.89 -11.17
N GLY A 252 15.78 -10.86 -12.38
CA GLY A 252 14.48 -11.50 -12.68
C GLY A 252 13.26 -10.70 -12.24
N MET A 253 13.47 -9.46 -11.75
CA MET A 253 12.41 -8.54 -11.34
C MET A 253 12.38 -7.27 -12.19
N GLU A 254 13.05 -7.28 -13.33
CA GLU A 254 13.13 -6.13 -14.24
C GLU A 254 11.72 -5.69 -14.67
N GLY A 255 11.46 -4.40 -14.57
CA GLY A 255 10.17 -3.80 -14.94
C GLY A 255 9.03 -4.05 -13.93
N LYS A 256 9.32 -4.65 -12.78
CA LYS A 256 8.35 -4.84 -11.70
C LYS A 256 8.46 -3.76 -10.64
N VAL A 257 7.36 -3.60 -9.91
CA VAL A 257 7.29 -2.69 -8.75
C VAL A 257 6.92 -3.45 -7.49
N PHE A 258 7.25 -2.87 -6.33
CA PHE A 258 6.73 -3.38 -5.06
C PHE A 258 5.21 -3.18 -4.99
N TYR A 259 4.55 -4.10 -4.31
CA TYR A 259 3.12 -4.06 -4.06
C TYR A 259 2.81 -2.95 -3.04
N VAL A 260 1.77 -2.17 -3.31
CA VAL A 260 1.37 -1.03 -2.48
C VAL A 260 1.26 -1.33 -0.98
N TRP A 261 0.79 -2.51 -0.59
CA TRP A 261 0.72 -2.93 0.81
C TRP A 261 2.07 -3.29 1.44
N PHE A 262 3.14 -3.30 0.65
CA PHE A 262 4.49 -3.40 1.16
C PHE A 262 5.14 -2.03 1.33
N ASP A 263 4.97 -1.11 0.39
CA ASP A 263 5.58 0.23 0.46
C ASP A 263 4.75 1.25 1.25
N ALA A 264 3.41 1.18 1.24
CA ALA A 264 2.56 2.11 1.97
C ALA A 264 2.79 2.13 3.51
N PRO A 265 2.99 1.00 4.21
CA PRO A 265 3.37 1.04 5.62
C PRO A 265 4.76 1.66 5.87
N ILE A 266 5.67 1.58 4.91
CA ILE A 266 7.01 2.15 5.00
C ILE A 266 6.96 3.67 4.85
N GLU A 267 5.98 4.19 4.10
CA GLU A 267 5.76 5.62 3.95
C GLU A 267 5.62 6.37 5.28
N TYR A 268 5.06 5.76 6.31
CA TYR A 268 5.02 6.40 7.63
C TYR A 268 6.42 6.74 8.17
N ILE A 269 7.41 5.88 7.88
CA ILE A 269 8.81 6.09 8.25
C ILE A 269 9.44 7.10 7.29
N ALA A 270 9.21 6.95 5.99
CA ALA A 270 9.70 7.84 4.95
C ALA A 270 9.23 9.28 5.15
N CYS A 271 7.98 9.48 5.54
CA CYS A 271 7.41 10.79 5.83
C CYS A 271 8.17 11.53 6.96
N ALA A 272 8.69 10.79 7.95
CA ALA A 272 9.56 11.39 8.97
C ALA A 272 10.91 11.82 8.39
N GLN A 273 11.45 11.07 7.43
CA GLN A 273 12.67 11.45 6.72
C GLN A 273 12.41 12.65 5.80
N GLU A 274 11.29 12.67 5.06
CA GLU A 274 10.87 13.82 4.26
C GLU A 274 10.77 15.10 5.10
N TRP A 275 10.22 14.99 6.33
CA TRP A 275 10.13 16.11 7.27
C TRP A 275 11.50 16.68 7.62
N VAL A 276 12.52 15.82 7.85
CA VAL A 276 13.91 16.27 8.11
C VAL A 276 14.52 16.87 6.85
N ASP A 277 14.39 16.23 5.69
CA ASP A 277 14.96 16.69 4.42
C ASP A 277 14.34 18.04 3.97
N ALA A 278 13.10 18.30 4.37
CA ALA A 278 12.44 19.61 4.21
C ALA A 278 12.95 20.69 5.20
N GLY A 279 13.96 20.40 6.00
CA GLY A 279 14.54 21.34 6.97
C GLY A 279 13.67 21.62 8.19
N LYS A 280 12.65 20.81 8.44
CA LYS A 280 11.70 20.99 9.55
C LYS A 280 12.12 20.24 10.82
N GLY A 281 13.08 19.35 10.73
CA GLY A 281 13.63 18.55 11.83
C GLY A 281 15.10 18.18 11.61
N SER A 282 15.69 17.45 12.55
CA SER A 282 17.11 17.10 12.52
C SER A 282 17.44 15.62 12.68
N ASP A 283 16.50 14.82 13.15
CA ASP A 283 16.73 13.40 13.47
C ASP A 283 15.41 12.63 13.40
N TRP A 284 15.13 12.03 12.24
CA TRP A 284 13.91 11.27 12.04
C TRP A 284 13.95 9.89 12.70
N GLU A 285 15.12 9.25 12.76
CA GLU A 285 15.25 7.90 13.32
C GLU A 285 14.89 7.82 14.80
N SER A 286 15.22 8.86 15.57
CA SER A 286 14.95 8.90 17.01
C SER A 286 13.46 8.92 17.35
N TRP A 287 12.58 9.20 16.37
CA TRP A 287 11.13 9.13 16.54
C TRP A 287 10.58 7.71 16.43
N TRP A 288 11.37 6.79 15.86
CA TRP A 288 10.97 5.40 15.61
C TRP A 288 11.62 4.37 16.54
N ARG A 289 12.38 4.84 17.54
CA ARG A 289 13.10 4.00 18.52
C ARG A 289 12.36 3.88 19.86
#